data_6accc3bd82a8f823b2ac9c9ddca0576d
#
_entry.id   6accc3bd82a8f823b2ac9c9ddca0576d
#
_cell.length_a   1.000
_cell.length_b   1.000
_cell.length_c   1.000
_cell.angle_alpha   90.00
_cell.angle_beta   90.00
_cell.angle_gamma   90.00
#
_symmetry.space_group_name_H-M   'P 1'
#
loop_
_entity.id
_entity.type
_entity.pdbx_description
1 polymer ?
#
loop_
_entity_poly.entity_id
_entity_poly.type
_entity_poly.pdbx_seq_one_letter_code
_entity_poly.pdbx_strand_id
1 'polypeptide(L)'
;MTEYRRSEVEEAYQQFIAAGESGDWNAWAELHSEDGVWVEHHLGTFVGREAIRKAILDVMKPVPMMTFPVEWHVIEGNRVVYYPWQVFPDPAGGSETYRFGCVTIIDYAGTGLWSRQEDIYNPREADEVVKRWIAAGGQLAL
;
A
#
# COMPACT_ATOMS: atom_id res chain seq x y z
N MET A 1 21.75 -0.60 15.80
CA MET A 1 20.86 -0.64 14.64
C MET A 1 21.60 -1.31 13.50
N THR A 2 20.99 -2.34 12.91
CA THR A 2 21.60 -3.04 11.77
C THR A 2 21.48 -2.18 10.53
N GLU A 3 22.61 -2.03 9.82
CA GLU A 3 22.61 -1.37 8.52
C GLU A 3 22.66 -2.42 7.42
N TYR A 4 21.88 -2.20 6.38
CA TYR A 4 21.85 -3.04 5.19
C TYR A 4 22.42 -2.27 4.01
N ARG A 5 22.97 -2.99 3.05
CA ARG A 5 23.47 -2.36 1.82
C ARG A 5 22.30 -1.71 1.10
N ARG A 6 22.54 -0.54 0.53
CA ARG A 6 21.50 0.17 -0.22
C ARG A 6 20.92 -0.67 -1.34
N SER A 7 21.74 -1.43 -2.03
CA SER A 7 21.29 -2.32 -3.10
C SER A 7 20.30 -3.40 -2.61
N GLU A 8 20.53 -3.90 -1.40
CA GLU A 8 19.62 -4.87 -0.79
C GLU A 8 18.26 -4.22 -0.47
N VAL A 9 18.27 -3.02 0.09
CA VAL A 9 17.05 -2.29 0.41
C VAL A 9 16.28 -1.95 -0.88
N GLU A 10 16.97 -1.50 -1.91
CA GLU A 10 16.38 -1.20 -3.22
C GLU A 10 15.70 -2.43 -3.83
N GLU A 11 16.38 -3.56 -3.82
CA GLU A 11 15.84 -4.81 -4.37
C GLU A 11 14.61 -5.27 -3.59
N ALA A 12 14.68 -5.24 -2.25
CA ALA A 12 13.56 -5.59 -1.40
C ALA A 12 12.37 -4.63 -1.62
N TYR A 13 12.63 -3.35 -1.82
CA TYR A 13 11.60 -2.36 -2.14
C TYR A 13 10.91 -2.69 -3.47
N GLN A 14 11.67 -3.01 -4.52
CA GLN A 14 11.08 -3.40 -5.81
C GLN A 14 10.21 -4.64 -5.68
N GLN A 15 10.61 -5.61 -4.89
CA GLN A 15 9.79 -6.80 -4.62
C GLN A 15 8.51 -6.46 -3.87
N PHE A 16 8.58 -5.54 -2.91
CA PHE A 16 7.41 -5.08 -2.15
C PHE A 16 6.40 -4.38 -3.06
N ILE A 17 6.87 -3.48 -3.92
CA ILE A 17 6.02 -2.80 -4.90
C ILE A 17 5.40 -3.80 -5.87
N ALA A 18 6.18 -4.74 -6.39
CA ALA A 18 5.68 -5.76 -7.33
C ALA A 18 4.59 -6.63 -6.69
N ALA A 19 4.72 -6.99 -5.42
CA ALA A 19 3.70 -7.75 -4.70
C ALA A 19 2.38 -6.97 -4.61
N GLY A 20 2.45 -5.66 -4.28
CA GLY A 20 1.27 -4.79 -4.26
C GLY A 20 0.61 -4.64 -5.64
N GLU A 21 1.41 -4.53 -6.69
CA GLU A 21 0.91 -4.44 -8.08
C GLU A 21 0.25 -5.73 -8.55
N SER A 22 0.73 -6.88 -8.06
CA SER A 22 0.19 -8.18 -8.46
C SER A 22 -1.25 -8.43 -7.98
N GLY A 23 -1.68 -7.73 -6.93
CA GLY A 23 -2.96 -7.97 -6.28
C GLY A 23 -2.99 -9.25 -5.43
N ASP A 24 -1.88 -9.95 -5.31
CA ASP A 24 -1.74 -11.09 -4.41
C ASP A 24 -1.42 -10.57 -3.01
N TRP A 25 -2.45 -10.29 -2.24
CA TRP A 25 -2.29 -9.70 -0.91
C TRP A 25 -1.73 -10.66 0.13
N ASN A 26 -1.83 -11.97 -0.11
CA ASN A 26 -1.11 -12.95 0.71
C ASN A 26 0.39 -12.84 0.49
N ALA A 27 0.83 -12.75 -0.75
CA ALA A 27 2.25 -12.55 -1.08
C ALA A 27 2.77 -11.22 -0.51
N TRP A 28 1.97 -10.16 -0.59
CA TRP A 28 2.31 -8.87 -0.01
C TRP A 28 2.46 -8.96 1.52
N ALA A 29 1.54 -9.64 2.20
CA ALA A 29 1.59 -9.81 3.65
C ALA A 29 2.84 -10.60 4.09
N GLU A 30 3.26 -11.60 3.30
CA GLU A 30 4.45 -12.40 3.59
C GLU A 30 5.74 -11.57 3.61
N LEU A 31 5.76 -10.41 2.98
CA LEU A 31 6.93 -9.52 2.98
C LEU A 31 7.06 -8.69 4.25
N HIS A 32 6.12 -8.77 5.17
CA HIS A 32 6.24 -8.18 6.51
C HIS A 32 6.93 -9.17 7.44
N SER A 33 7.75 -8.67 8.37
CA SER A 33 8.32 -9.53 9.40
C SER A 33 7.22 -10.10 10.30
N GLU A 34 7.51 -11.22 10.97
CA GLU A 34 6.52 -11.91 11.81
C GLU A 34 5.90 -10.98 12.87
N ASP A 35 6.70 -10.07 13.41
CA ASP A 35 6.29 -9.06 14.39
C ASP A 35 6.09 -7.66 13.76
N GLY A 36 5.96 -7.59 12.45
CA GLY A 36 5.79 -6.34 11.72
C GLY A 36 4.55 -5.57 12.16
N VAL A 37 4.58 -4.26 11.92
CA VAL A 37 3.49 -3.35 12.30
C VAL A 37 3.05 -2.55 11.09
N TRP A 38 1.76 -2.50 10.86
CA TRP A 38 1.14 -1.63 9.86
C TRP A 38 0.29 -0.57 10.55
N VAL A 39 0.70 0.69 10.42
CA VAL A 39 -0.07 1.84 10.91
C VAL A 39 -0.81 2.45 9.75
N GLU A 40 -2.11 2.25 9.73
CA GLU A 40 -3.00 2.87 8.76
C GLU A 40 -3.92 3.81 9.54
N HIS A 41 -3.66 5.11 9.42
CA HIS A 41 -4.24 6.13 10.29
C HIS A 41 -5.76 6.22 10.28
N HIS A 42 -6.40 5.74 9.21
CA HIS A 42 -7.86 5.73 9.10
C HIS A 42 -8.47 4.43 9.63
N LEU A 43 -7.76 3.31 9.52
CA LEU A 43 -8.27 1.98 9.87
C LEU A 43 -7.78 1.49 11.23
N GLY A 44 -6.56 1.86 11.61
CA GLY A 44 -5.96 1.43 12.87
C GLY A 44 -4.54 0.90 12.73
N THR A 45 -4.03 0.33 13.82
CA THR A 45 -2.69 -0.26 13.87
C THR A 45 -2.82 -1.77 13.96
N PHE A 46 -2.15 -2.48 13.07
CA PHE A 46 -2.16 -3.93 12.99
C PHE A 46 -0.78 -4.46 13.36
N VAL A 47 -0.73 -5.29 14.39
CA VAL A 47 0.53 -5.82 14.95
C VAL A 47 0.65 -7.29 14.62
N GLY A 48 1.74 -7.64 13.93
CA GLY A 48 2.03 -9.00 13.48
C GLY A 48 1.59 -9.28 12.04
N ARG A 49 2.36 -10.12 11.37
CA ARG A 49 2.12 -10.47 9.96
C ARG A 49 0.69 -10.97 9.72
N GLU A 50 0.18 -11.83 10.61
CA GLU A 50 -1.15 -12.41 10.40
C GLU A 50 -2.28 -11.40 10.61
N ALA A 51 -2.10 -10.45 11.53
CA ALA A 51 -3.04 -9.32 11.67
C ALA A 51 -3.02 -8.43 10.43
N ILE A 52 -1.82 -8.16 9.89
CA ILE A 52 -1.64 -7.41 8.64
C ILE A 52 -2.31 -8.14 7.48
N ARG A 53 -2.12 -9.46 7.37
CA ARG A 53 -2.74 -10.28 6.32
C ARG A 53 -4.26 -10.18 6.36
N LYS A 54 -4.85 -10.38 7.53
CA LYS A 54 -6.29 -10.28 7.69
C LYS A 54 -6.80 -8.90 7.32
N ALA A 55 -6.12 -7.87 7.79
CA ALA A 55 -6.52 -6.48 7.52
C ALA A 55 -6.49 -6.16 6.03
N ILE A 56 -5.40 -6.50 5.32
CA ILE A 56 -5.30 -6.17 3.90
C ILE A 56 -6.31 -6.95 3.06
N LEU A 57 -6.56 -8.20 3.39
CA LEU A 57 -7.57 -9.00 2.68
C LEU A 57 -8.95 -8.39 2.86
N ASP A 58 -9.30 -7.95 4.07
CA ASP A 58 -10.59 -7.30 4.34
C ASP A 58 -10.70 -5.96 3.61
N VAL A 59 -9.63 -5.15 3.63
CA VAL A 59 -9.61 -3.82 3.00
C VAL A 59 -9.75 -3.92 1.49
N MET A 60 -9.06 -4.85 0.86
CA MET A 60 -9.02 -4.97 -0.60
C MET A 60 -10.19 -5.75 -1.18
N LYS A 61 -10.94 -6.48 -0.36
CA LYS A 61 -12.07 -7.29 -0.83
C LYS A 61 -13.11 -6.47 -1.62
N PRO A 62 -13.56 -5.29 -1.15
CA PRO A 62 -14.54 -4.50 -1.90
C PRO A 62 -13.94 -3.71 -3.06
N VAL A 63 -12.63 -3.57 -3.14
CA VAL A 63 -11.96 -2.69 -4.11
C VAL A 63 -10.79 -3.38 -4.84
N PRO A 64 -10.99 -4.60 -5.38
CA PRO A 64 -9.90 -5.34 -6.03
C PRO A 64 -9.39 -4.67 -7.31
N MET A 65 -10.13 -3.70 -7.84
CA MET A 65 -9.76 -2.96 -9.04
C MET A 65 -8.78 -1.83 -8.79
N MET A 66 -8.50 -1.49 -7.54
CA MET A 66 -7.56 -0.42 -7.21
C MET A 66 -6.15 -0.74 -7.66
N THR A 67 -5.44 0.28 -8.12
CA THR A 67 -4.01 0.22 -8.43
C THR A 67 -3.24 1.27 -7.65
N PHE A 68 -1.93 1.08 -7.53
CA PHE A 68 -1.11 1.89 -6.64
C PHE A 68 0.19 2.35 -7.33
N PRO A 69 0.09 3.09 -8.44
CA PRO A 69 1.29 3.55 -9.15
C PRO A 69 2.10 4.52 -8.30
N VAL A 70 3.40 4.27 -8.20
CA VAL A 70 4.31 5.09 -7.40
C VAL A 70 4.82 6.27 -8.23
N GLU A 71 4.64 7.49 -7.73
CA GLU A 71 5.14 8.68 -8.39
C GLU A 71 6.63 8.90 -8.12
N TRP A 72 7.06 8.72 -6.86
CA TRP A 72 8.45 8.88 -6.46
C TRP A 72 8.76 8.06 -5.21
N HIS A 73 10.04 7.83 -4.96
CA HIS A 73 10.51 7.25 -3.71
C HIS A 73 11.88 7.81 -3.35
N VAL A 74 12.19 7.75 -2.07
CA VAL A 74 13.52 8.05 -1.53
C VAL A 74 13.91 6.96 -0.53
N ILE A 75 15.20 6.67 -0.48
CA ILE A 75 15.76 5.70 0.44
C ILE A 75 16.79 6.39 1.31
N GLU A 76 16.64 6.25 2.61
CA GLU A 76 17.62 6.70 3.59
C GLU A 76 17.87 5.59 4.61
N GLY A 77 19.06 5.01 4.59
CA GLY A 77 19.37 3.86 5.45
C GLY A 77 18.44 2.68 5.15
N ASN A 78 17.76 2.22 6.19
CA ASN A 78 16.81 1.11 6.09
C ASN A 78 15.38 1.57 5.78
N ARG A 79 15.18 2.87 5.59
CA ARG A 79 13.86 3.45 5.41
C ARG A 79 13.61 3.83 3.96
N VAL A 80 12.45 3.46 3.45
CA VAL A 80 11.96 3.92 2.15
C VAL A 80 10.71 4.75 2.39
N VAL A 81 10.66 5.93 1.77
CA VAL A 81 9.46 6.77 1.74
C VAL A 81 9.05 6.88 0.28
N TYR A 82 7.79 6.56 -0.01
CA TYR A 82 7.32 6.61 -1.38
C TYR A 82 5.89 7.15 -1.46
N TYR A 83 5.50 7.55 -2.66
CA TYR A 83 4.21 8.20 -2.90
C TYR A 83 3.40 7.35 -3.88
N PRO A 84 2.61 6.40 -3.39
CA PRO A 84 1.72 5.62 -4.23
C PRO A 84 0.38 6.35 -4.39
N TRP A 85 0.00 6.64 -5.62
CA TRP A 85 -1.37 7.08 -5.89
C TRP A 85 -2.33 5.92 -5.63
N GLN A 86 -3.46 6.22 -5.01
CA GLN A 86 -4.54 5.26 -4.77
C GLN A 86 -5.56 5.49 -5.89
N VAL A 87 -5.62 4.60 -6.87
CA VAL A 87 -6.31 4.85 -8.14
C VAL A 87 -7.46 3.88 -8.34
N PHE A 88 -8.64 4.44 -8.64
CA PHE A 88 -9.79 3.69 -9.14
C PHE A 88 -9.86 3.87 -10.66
N PRO A 89 -10.14 2.80 -11.43
CA PRO A 89 -10.26 2.93 -12.89
C PRO A 89 -11.52 3.69 -13.27
N ASP A 90 -11.47 4.37 -14.43
CA ASP A 90 -12.64 5.05 -14.97
C ASP A 90 -13.76 4.03 -15.22
N PRO A 91 -14.94 4.16 -14.57
CA PRO A 91 -16.02 3.21 -14.77
C PRO A 91 -16.58 3.18 -16.19
N ALA A 92 -16.37 4.27 -16.94
CA ALA A 92 -16.78 4.37 -18.34
C ALA A 92 -15.76 3.77 -19.31
N GLY A 93 -14.62 3.25 -18.80
CA GLY A 93 -13.55 2.71 -19.66
C GLY A 93 -12.72 3.77 -20.37
N GLY A 94 -12.87 5.04 -19.98
CA GLY A 94 -12.12 6.15 -20.55
C GLY A 94 -10.84 6.45 -19.76
N SER A 95 -10.44 7.72 -19.78
CA SER A 95 -9.19 8.20 -19.17
C SER A 95 -9.40 9.12 -17.97
N GLU A 96 -10.62 9.23 -17.46
CA GLU A 96 -10.89 10.03 -16.28
C GLU A 96 -10.17 9.44 -15.06
N THR A 97 -9.62 10.30 -14.22
CA THR A 97 -8.81 9.88 -13.08
C THR A 97 -9.57 10.05 -11.78
N TYR A 98 -9.70 8.95 -11.03
CA TYR A 98 -10.26 8.93 -9.69
C TYR A 98 -9.16 8.46 -8.75
N ARG A 99 -8.46 9.40 -8.12
CA ARG A 99 -7.30 9.05 -7.29
C ARG A 99 -7.13 10.01 -6.12
N PHE A 100 -6.48 9.49 -5.07
CA PHE A 100 -5.99 10.33 -3.98
C PHE A 100 -4.55 9.96 -3.64
N GLY A 101 -3.83 10.93 -3.07
CA GLY A 101 -2.42 10.76 -2.72
C GLY A 101 -2.24 10.05 -1.39
N CYS A 102 -1.09 9.40 -1.24
CA CYS A 102 -0.68 8.75 -0.01
C CYS A 102 0.84 8.84 0.11
N VAL A 103 1.33 9.05 1.33
CA VAL A 103 2.75 8.88 1.63
C VAL A 103 2.89 7.61 2.44
N THR A 104 3.70 6.69 1.96
CA THR A 104 3.97 5.42 2.65
C THR A 104 5.42 5.38 3.11
N ILE A 105 5.62 5.00 4.37
CA ILE A 105 6.93 4.85 4.99
C ILE A 105 7.09 3.39 5.38
N ILE A 106 8.15 2.75 4.90
CA ILE A 106 8.47 1.37 5.26
C ILE A 106 9.90 1.25 5.80
N ASP A 107 10.07 0.41 6.82
CA ASP A 107 11.36 0.16 7.45
C ASP A 107 11.79 -1.29 7.17
N TYR A 108 12.97 -1.42 6.56
CA TYR A 108 13.52 -2.72 6.17
C TYR A 108 14.14 -3.44 7.37
N ALA A 109 13.87 -4.73 7.48
CA ALA A 109 14.32 -5.58 8.60
C ALA A 109 15.32 -6.68 8.19
N GLY A 110 15.74 -6.69 6.91
CA GLY A 110 16.62 -7.73 6.40
C GLY A 110 15.86 -8.92 5.82
N THR A 111 16.56 -9.77 5.08
CA THR A 111 16.02 -10.99 4.47
C THR A 111 14.77 -10.76 3.61
N GLY A 112 14.69 -9.60 2.97
CA GLY A 112 13.54 -9.23 2.13
C GLY A 112 12.29 -8.83 2.90
N LEU A 113 12.36 -8.64 4.22
CA LEU A 113 11.20 -8.39 5.07
C LEU A 113 11.18 -6.94 5.59
N TRP A 114 9.96 -6.46 5.84
CA TRP A 114 9.71 -5.12 6.35
C TRP A 114 9.08 -5.19 7.74
N SER A 115 9.67 -4.44 8.69
CA SER A 115 9.21 -4.47 10.10
C SER A 115 8.13 -3.44 10.38
N ARG A 116 7.98 -2.43 9.53
CA ARG A 116 7.00 -1.38 9.75
C ARG A 116 6.54 -0.80 8.42
N GLN A 117 5.25 -0.52 8.34
CA GLN A 117 4.64 0.27 7.29
C GLN A 117 3.73 1.31 7.92
N GLU A 118 3.78 2.52 7.41
CA GLU A 118 2.85 3.58 7.82
C GLU A 118 2.32 4.28 6.58
N ASP A 119 0.99 4.35 6.47
CA ASP A 119 0.30 5.02 5.37
C ASP A 119 -0.34 6.31 5.89
N ILE A 120 0.00 7.43 5.24
CA ILE A 120 -0.44 8.77 5.63
C ILE A 120 -1.17 9.39 4.46
N TYR A 121 -2.47 9.59 4.63
CA TYR A 121 -3.30 10.23 3.60
C TYR A 121 -4.44 11.01 4.27
N ASN A 122 -5.10 11.84 3.48
CA ASN A 122 -6.26 12.59 3.94
C ASN A 122 -7.52 11.74 3.73
N PRO A 123 -8.14 11.21 4.81
CA PRO A 123 -9.31 10.34 4.67
C PRO A 123 -10.53 11.06 4.07
N ARG A 124 -10.64 12.37 4.24
CA ARG A 124 -11.71 13.17 3.63
C ARG A 124 -11.57 13.20 2.12
N GLU A 125 -10.35 13.39 1.63
CA GLU A 125 -10.07 13.34 0.20
C GLU A 125 -10.35 11.95 -0.38
N ALA A 126 -9.93 10.91 0.33
CA ALA A 126 -10.21 9.53 -0.06
C ALA A 126 -11.72 9.27 -0.19
N ASP A 127 -12.50 9.71 0.80
CA ASP A 127 -13.96 9.57 0.78
C ASP A 127 -14.59 10.31 -0.41
N GLU A 128 -14.13 11.52 -0.71
CA GLU A 128 -14.61 12.29 -1.84
C GLU A 128 -14.32 11.62 -3.18
N VAL A 129 -13.14 11.04 -3.33
CA VAL A 129 -12.76 10.30 -4.53
C VAL A 129 -13.66 9.08 -4.72
N VAL A 130 -13.88 8.29 -3.67
CA VAL A 130 -14.77 7.12 -3.73
C VAL A 130 -16.19 7.53 -4.11
N LYS A 131 -16.72 8.60 -3.52
CA LYS A 131 -18.06 9.11 -3.84
C LYS A 131 -18.17 9.52 -5.31
N ARG A 132 -17.19 10.25 -5.82
CA ARG A 132 -17.17 10.64 -7.25
C ARG A 132 -17.08 9.42 -8.17
N TRP A 133 -16.27 8.45 -7.80
CA TRP A 133 -16.12 7.21 -8.58
C TRP A 133 -17.45 6.42 -8.62
N ILE A 134 -18.13 6.27 -7.49
CA ILE A 134 -19.43 5.59 -7.42
C ILE A 134 -20.48 6.37 -8.23
N ALA A 135 -20.49 7.72 -8.13
CA ALA A 135 -21.40 8.56 -8.89
C ALA A 135 -21.18 8.43 -10.41
N ALA A 136 -19.96 8.13 -10.83
CA ALA A 136 -19.61 7.90 -12.24
C ALA A 136 -19.90 6.48 -12.74
N GLY A 137 -20.41 5.60 -11.87
CA GLY A 137 -20.75 4.22 -12.22
C GLY A 137 -19.85 3.17 -11.60
N GLY A 138 -18.88 3.55 -10.76
CA GLY A 138 -18.04 2.61 -10.05
C GLY A 138 -18.82 1.73 -9.11
N GLN A 139 -18.45 0.46 -9.02
CA GLN A 139 -19.14 -0.52 -8.19
C GLN A 139 -18.15 -1.23 -7.29
N LEU A 140 -18.44 -1.23 -5.99
CA LEU A 140 -17.71 -2.02 -5.02
C LEU A 140 -18.00 -3.51 -5.26
N ALA A 141 -16.98 -4.35 -5.12
CA ALA A 141 -17.15 -5.79 -5.16
C ALA A 141 -17.74 -6.26 -3.82
N LEU A 142 -18.67 -7.19 -3.88
CA LEU A 142 -19.32 -7.73 -2.69
C LEU A 142 -18.87 -9.16 -2.42
#